data_4d8fa9352be58d8a6e792b9b377ab58d
#
_entry.id   4d8fa9352be58d8a6e792b9b377ab58d
#
_cell.length_a   1.000
_cell.length_b   1.000
_cell.length_c   1.000
_cell.angle_alpha   90.00
_cell.angle_beta   90.00
_cell.angle_gamma   90.00
#
_symmetry.space_group_name_H-M   'P 1'
#
loop_
_entity.id
_entity.type
_entity.pdbx_description
1 polymer ?
#
loop_
_entity_poly.entity_id
_entity_poly.type
_entity_poly.pdbx_seq_one_letter_code
_entity_poly.pdbx_strand_id
1 'polypeptide(L)'
;MAKRKTKTNFIGIKVTAEQVALLSRLQKTLDLHTKTEVILRALSLADRLYSAGSSASLEVPSGLGNNLPDIVSRSELAKFEAEARQYVNTVEQAKNKSREVIREVTQELSKTDEILTRYQGDRSALIQALLELQRENRWLSEDTLKWVSRKLGVPLTQIYHVATFYKAFSLVPRGRHSVSVCLGTACQVRGAPRLLDKVMDTLGIRAGETSRDMQFSLDTVNCLGCCALGPVMVVDGEYHSNPSTEELKKIIAACA
;
A
#
# COMPACT_ATOMS: atom_id res chain seq x y z
N MET A 1 21.65 26.55 -35.23
CA MET A 1 21.93 25.11 -34.94
C MET A 1 21.84 24.86 -33.43
N ALA A 2 20.71 24.39 -32.94
CA ALA A 2 20.45 24.17 -31.53
C ALA A 2 20.77 22.71 -31.16
N LYS A 3 21.72 22.54 -30.23
CA LYS A 3 22.07 21.21 -29.68
C LYS A 3 20.92 20.69 -28.81
N ARG A 4 20.23 19.65 -29.25
CA ARG A 4 19.28 18.85 -28.45
C ARG A 4 20.04 18.20 -27.30
N LYS A 5 19.74 18.62 -26.06
CA LYS A 5 20.12 17.89 -24.85
C LYS A 5 19.21 16.65 -24.74
N THR A 6 19.76 15.48 -24.99
CA THR A 6 19.11 14.19 -24.67
C THR A 6 19.01 14.05 -23.15
N LYS A 7 17.79 14.13 -22.61
CA LYS A 7 17.50 13.73 -21.24
C LYS A 7 17.53 12.21 -21.17
N THR A 8 18.60 11.65 -20.64
CA THR A 8 18.66 10.26 -20.19
C THR A 8 17.94 10.18 -18.85
N ASN A 9 16.79 9.49 -18.83
CA ASN A 9 16.11 9.16 -17.59
C ASN A 9 16.94 8.11 -16.84
N PHE A 10 17.78 8.56 -15.93
CA PHE A 10 18.38 7.70 -14.92
C PHE A 10 17.38 7.54 -13.77
N ILE A 11 17.13 6.29 -13.38
CA ILE A 11 16.55 5.91 -12.10
C ILE A 11 17.23 6.76 -11.03
N GLY A 12 16.46 7.58 -10.29
CA GLY A 12 16.96 8.67 -9.45
C GLY A 12 17.72 8.21 -8.20
N ILE A 13 18.92 7.67 -8.38
CA ILE A 13 19.90 7.43 -7.32
C ILE A 13 20.68 8.73 -7.15
N LYS A 14 20.49 9.43 -6.02
CA LYS A 14 21.34 10.57 -5.64
C LYS A 14 22.72 10.04 -5.27
N VAL A 15 23.66 10.19 -6.16
CA VAL A 15 25.07 9.83 -5.94
C VAL A 15 25.79 11.08 -5.39
N THR A 16 26.55 10.95 -4.29
CA THR A 16 27.33 12.06 -3.72
C THR A 16 28.51 12.41 -4.62
N ALA A 17 29.03 13.65 -4.48
CA ALA A 17 30.18 14.12 -5.26
C ALA A 17 31.42 13.21 -5.08
N GLU A 18 31.62 12.65 -3.89
CA GLU A 18 32.69 11.71 -3.58
C GLU A 18 32.54 10.38 -4.32
N GLN A 19 31.32 9.86 -4.38
CA GLN A 19 30.99 8.62 -5.13
C GLN A 19 31.20 8.80 -6.63
N VAL A 20 30.87 9.98 -7.17
CA VAL A 20 31.13 10.31 -8.59
C VAL A 20 32.64 10.36 -8.87
N ALA A 21 33.45 10.92 -7.95
CA ALA A 21 34.91 10.98 -8.07
C ALA A 21 35.54 9.58 -8.01
N LEU A 22 35.03 8.71 -7.11
CA LEU A 22 35.48 7.31 -6.98
C LEU A 22 35.17 6.51 -8.27
N LEU A 23 33.93 6.61 -8.77
CA LEU A 23 33.54 5.94 -10.02
C LEU A 23 34.38 6.41 -11.22
N SER A 24 34.76 7.70 -11.27
CA SER A 24 35.61 8.24 -12.33
C SER A 24 37.06 7.75 -12.25
N ARG A 25 37.58 7.50 -11.03
CA ARG A 25 38.87 6.87 -10.81
C ARG A 25 38.87 5.41 -11.22
N LEU A 26 37.87 4.63 -10.77
CA LEU A 26 37.69 3.23 -11.15
C LEU A 26 37.52 3.05 -12.66
N GLN A 27 36.82 3.95 -13.33
CA GLN A 27 36.63 3.96 -14.77
C GLN A 27 37.98 4.07 -15.51
N LYS A 28 38.88 4.96 -15.03
CA LYS A 28 40.24 5.15 -15.62
C LYS A 28 41.15 3.94 -15.35
N THR A 29 41.08 3.36 -14.15
CA THR A 29 41.97 2.27 -13.75
C THR A 29 41.57 0.93 -14.41
N LEU A 30 40.29 0.74 -14.74
CA LEU A 30 39.76 -0.49 -15.34
C LEU A 30 39.56 -0.40 -16.86
N ASP A 31 39.96 0.70 -17.49
CA ASP A 31 39.83 0.97 -18.94
C ASP A 31 38.41 0.73 -19.47
N LEU A 32 37.39 1.18 -18.68
CA LEU A 32 35.97 0.98 -19.00
C LEU A 32 35.40 2.24 -19.68
N HIS A 33 34.66 2.02 -20.76
CA HIS A 33 34.18 3.13 -21.61
C HIS A 33 33.05 3.97 -20.98
N THR A 34 32.30 3.41 -20.00
CA THR A 34 31.20 4.12 -19.35
C THR A 34 31.09 3.81 -17.86
N LYS A 35 30.59 4.81 -17.07
CA LYS A 35 30.28 4.61 -15.63
C LYS A 35 29.24 3.50 -15.41
N THR A 36 28.34 3.32 -16.35
CA THR A 36 27.31 2.26 -16.33
C THR A 36 27.93 0.86 -16.42
N GLU A 37 29.00 0.71 -17.20
CA GLU A 37 29.73 -0.54 -17.36
C GLU A 37 30.48 -0.96 -16.08
N VAL A 38 31.04 0.03 -15.35
CA VAL A 38 31.62 -0.18 -14.01
C VAL A 38 30.56 -0.71 -13.03
N ILE A 39 29.38 -0.08 -13.02
CA ILE A 39 28.27 -0.48 -12.13
C ILE A 39 27.77 -1.88 -12.52
N LEU A 40 27.59 -2.17 -13.80
CA LEU A 40 27.13 -3.48 -14.27
C LEU A 40 28.14 -4.60 -13.99
N ARG A 41 29.46 -4.35 -14.13
CA ARG A 41 30.49 -5.32 -13.76
C ARG A 41 30.58 -5.52 -12.25
N ALA A 42 30.46 -4.46 -11.45
CA ALA A 42 30.40 -4.58 -9.99
C ALA A 42 29.15 -5.38 -9.53
N LEU A 43 27.98 -5.13 -10.14
CA LEU A 43 26.75 -5.90 -9.87
C LEU A 43 26.88 -7.38 -10.31
N SER A 44 27.49 -7.66 -11.47
CA SER A 44 27.70 -9.05 -11.94
C SER A 44 28.70 -9.83 -11.08
N LEU A 45 29.72 -9.15 -10.54
CA LEU A 45 30.65 -9.71 -9.55
C LEU A 45 29.93 -9.99 -8.22
N ALA A 46 29.13 -9.07 -7.74
CA ALA A 46 28.33 -9.25 -6.54
C ALA A 46 27.33 -10.41 -6.69
N ASP A 47 26.71 -10.56 -7.85
CA ASP A 47 25.76 -11.66 -8.14
C ASP A 47 26.46 -13.02 -8.21
N ARG A 48 27.69 -13.08 -8.76
CA ARG A 48 28.53 -14.29 -8.76
C ARG A 48 29.01 -14.69 -7.36
N LEU A 49 29.37 -13.71 -6.53
CA LEU A 49 29.78 -13.96 -5.15
C LEU A 49 28.59 -14.43 -4.29
N TYR A 50 27.38 -13.92 -4.59
CA TYR A 50 26.16 -14.32 -3.88
C TYR A 50 25.64 -15.70 -4.31
N SER A 51 25.81 -16.08 -5.58
CA SER A 51 25.40 -17.40 -6.09
C SER A 51 26.36 -18.52 -5.71
N ALA A 52 27.61 -18.19 -5.34
CA ALA A 52 28.64 -19.18 -4.96
C ALA A 52 28.55 -19.66 -3.49
N GLY A 53 27.58 -19.17 -2.69
CA GLY A 53 27.41 -19.56 -1.29
C GLY A 53 28.51 -18.99 -0.37
N SER A 54 28.15 -18.70 0.86
CA SER A 54 28.92 -17.95 1.88
C SER A 54 30.22 -18.62 2.39
N SER A 55 30.89 -19.47 1.60
CA SER A 55 32.13 -20.13 1.97
C SER A 55 33.27 -20.02 0.93
N ALA A 56 33.10 -19.19 -0.10
CA ALA A 56 34.19 -18.94 -1.04
C ALA A 56 35.16 -17.90 -0.46
N SER A 57 36.26 -18.32 0.12
CA SER A 57 37.47 -17.53 0.27
C SER A 57 37.83 -16.97 -1.12
N LEU A 58 37.93 -15.66 -1.25
CA LEU A 58 38.38 -14.98 -2.46
C LEU A 58 39.83 -15.42 -2.74
N GLU A 59 40.02 -16.48 -3.51
CA GLU A 59 41.26 -16.72 -4.18
C GLU A 59 41.39 -15.70 -5.33
N VAL A 60 42.21 -14.68 -5.09
CA VAL A 60 42.64 -13.77 -6.13
C VAL A 60 43.36 -14.57 -7.20
N PRO A 61 42.96 -14.52 -8.49
CA PRO A 61 43.64 -15.25 -9.54
C PRO A 61 45.13 -14.89 -9.51
N SER A 62 45.99 -15.86 -9.44
CA SER A 62 47.44 -15.77 -9.31
C SER A 62 48.18 -15.15 -10.51
N GLY A 63 47.49 -14.37 -11.33
CA GLY A 63 48.01 -13.69 -12.51
C GLY A 63 48.05 -12.17 -12.46
N LEU A 64 47.48 -11.53 -11.44
CA LEU A 64 47.65 -10.09 -11.24
C LEU A 64 48.85 -9.86 -10.33
N GLY A 65 49.96 -9.48 -10.97
CA GLY A 65 51.24 -9.22 -10.34
C GLY A 65 51.11 -8.28 -9.13
N ASN A 66 52.06 -8.43 -8.20
CA ASN A 66 52.20 -7.74 -6.90
C ASN A 66 52.36 -6.20 -6.96
N ASN A 67 51.78 -5.52 -7.95
CA ASN A 67 51.78 -4.08 -8.11
C ASN A 67 50.36 -3.49 -8.15
N LEU A 68 49.48 -3.88 -7.18
CA LEU A 68 48.41 -2.98 -6.86
C LEU A 68 48.97 -1.85 -6.00
N PRO A 69 48.92 -0.59 -6.47
CA PRO A 69 49.30 0.51 -5.61
C PRO A 69 48.40 0.53 -4.39
N ASP A 70 48.96 0.88 -3.20
CA ASP A 70 48.27 1.11 -1.93
C ASP A 70 47.28 2.30 -2.03
N ILE A 71 46.27 2.19 -2.91
CA ILE A 71 45.35 3.29 -3.24
C ILE A 71 44.13 3.27 -2.32
N VAL A 72 43.84 2.15 -1.66
CA VAL A 72 42.69 2.01 -0.74
C VAL A 72 43.14 1.35 0.55
N SER A 73 43.03 2.08 1.65
CA SER A 73 43.34 1.51 2.97
C SER A 73 42.35 0.39 3.32
N ARG A 74 42.77 -0.61 4.10
CA ARG A 74 41.88 -1.68 4.59
C ARG A 74 40.63 -1.13 5.27
N SER A 75 40.72 0.03 5.91
CA SER A 75 39.58 0.69 6.56
C SER A 75 38.55 1.27 5.58
N GLU A 76 39.02 1.74 4.42
CA GLU A 76 38.13 2.24 3.35
C GLU A 76 37.44 1.08 2.64
N LEU A 77 38.16 -0.04 2.40
CA LEU A 77 37.56 -1.26 1.85
C LEU A 77 36.46 -1.80 2.76
N ALA A 78 36.68 -1.88 4.07
CA ALA A 78 35.67 -2.32 5.04
C ALA A 78 34.43 -1.42 5.08
N LYS A 79 34.60 -0.09 4.94
CA LYS A 79 33.46 0.82 4.83
C LYS A 79 32.67 0.60 3.55
N PHE A 80 33.36 0.41 2.42
CA PHE A 80 32.72 0.14 1.14
C PHE A 80 31.92 -1.18 1.16
N GLU A 81 32.49 -2.24 1.77
CA GLU A 81 31.80 -3.50 1.94
C GLU A 81 30.56 -3.37 2.85
N ALA A 82 30.63 -2.58 3.91
CA ALA A 82 29.50 -2.32 4.78
C ALA A 82 28.37 -1.56 4.08
N GLU A 83 28.71 -0.53 3.30
CA GLU A 83 27.75 0.23 2.50
C GLU A 83 27.13 -0.64 1.40
N ALA A 84 27.93 -1.47 0.73
CA ALA A 84 27.43 -2.40 -0.29
C ALA A 84 26.45 -3.42 0.31
N ARG A 85 26.76 -3.98 1.49
CA ARG A 85 25.84 -4.90 2.21
C ARG A 85 24.54 -4.20 2.61
N GLN A 86 24.61 -2.97 3.10
CA GLN A 86 23.42 -2.19 3.43
C GLN A 86 22.55 -1.94 2.20
N TYR A 87 23.16 -1.62 1.05
CA TYR A 87 22.43 -1.42 -0.21
C TYR A 87 21.76 -2.71 -0.68
N VAL A 88 22.47 -3.85 -0.65
CA VAL A 88 21.92 -5.16 -1.00
C VAL A 88 20.71 -5.50 -0.12
N ASN A 89 20.83 -5.31 1.20
CA ASN A 89 19.72 -5.54 2.12
C ASN A 89 18.50 -4.65 1.82
N THR A 90 18.73 -3.38 1.48
CA THR A 90 17.65 -2.44 1.12
C THR A 90 16.93 -2.88 -0.16
N VAL A 91 17.67 -3.32 -1.17
CA VAL A 91 17.11 -3.83 -2.44
C VAL A 91 16.33 -5.12 -2.20
N GLU A 92 16.83 -6.00 -1.36
CA GLU A 92 16.17 -7.26 -1.03
C GLU A 92 14.88 -7.05 -0.24
N GLN A 93 14.87 -6.11 0.71
CA GLN A 93 13.66 -5.68 1.42
C GLN A 93 12.62 -5.08 0.46
N ALA A 94 13.04 -4.23 -0.47
CA ALA A 94 12.15 -3.66 -1.49
C ALA A 94 11.56 -4.75 -2.40
N LYS A 95 12.38 -5.73 -2.80
CA LYS A 95 11.95 -6.88 -3.61
C LYS A 95 10.94 -7.76 -2.87
N ASN A 96 11.18 -8.03 -1.60
CA ASN A 96 10.28 -8.84 -0.78
C ASN A 96 8.94 -8.11 -0.56
N LYS A 97 8.98 -6.82 -0.26
CA LYS A 97 7.77 -5.98 -0.14
C LYS A 97 6.97 -5.96 -1.45
N SER A 98 7.64 -5.84 -2.60
CA SER A 98 6.99 -5.90 -3.91
C SER A 98 6.33 -7.26 -4.18
N ARG A 99 6.99 -8.37 -3.80
CA ARG A 99 6.42 -9.71 -3.93
C ARG A 99 5.19 -9.91 -3.04
N GLU A 100 5.21 -9.36 -1.84
CA GLU A 100 4.08 -9.42 -0.90
C GLU A 100 2.87 -8.67 -1.47
N VAL A 101 3.07 -7.45 -1.95
CA VAL A 101 2.01 -6.66 -2.62
C VAL A 101 1.46 -7.38 -3.86
N ILE A 102 2.32 -7.98 -4.69
CA ILE A 102 1.85 -8.76 -5.86
C ILE A 102 1.02 -9.97 -5.41
N ARG A 103 1.42 -10.65 -4.34
CA ARG A 103 0.67 -11.80 -3.79
C ARG A 103 -0.70 -11.37 -3.28
N GLU A 104 -0.78 -10.28 -2.51
CA GLU A 104 -2.03 -9.70 -2.02
C GLU A 104 -2.97 -9.34 -3.16
N VAL A 105 -2.49 -8.56 -4.13
CA VAL A 105 -3.28 -8.17 -5.32
C VAL A 105 -3.75 -9.39 -6.11
N THR A 106 -2.90 -10.41 -6.28
CA THR A 106 -3.28 -11.64 -6.99
C THR A 106 -4.36 -12.42 -6.22
N GLN A 107 -4.28 -12.45 -4.89
CA GLN A 107 -5.27 -13.10 -4.04
C GLN A 107 -6.61 -12.36 -4.07
N GLU A 108 -6.61 -11.03 -3.98
CA GLU A 108 -7.82 -10.22 -4.11
C GLU A 108 -8.49 -10.40 -5.49
N LEU A 109 -7.70 -10.41 -6.56
CA LEU A 109 -8.21 -10.67 -7.91
C LEU A 109 -8.81 -12.06 -8.04
N SER A 110 -8.22 -13.10 -7.43
CA SER A 110 -8.74 -14.46 -7.48
C SER A 110 -10.08 -14.58 -6.75
N LYS A 111 -10.22 -13.97 -5.57
CA LYS A 111 -11.49 -13.93 -4.82
C LYS A 111 -12.56 -13.14 -5.56
N THR A 112 -12.21 -12.01 -6.14
CA THR A 112 -13.11 -11.19 -6.95
C THR A 112 -13.62 -11.99 -8.15
N ASP A 113 -12.74 -12.74 -8.83
CA ASP A 113 -13.11 -13.57 -9.98
C ASP A 113 -14.02 -14.75 -9.56
N GLU A 114 -13.76 -15.37 -8.43
CA GLU A 114 -14.60 -16.44 -7.86
C GLU A 114 -16.02 -15.95 -7.56
N ILE A 115 -16.15 -14.78 -6.91
CA ILE A 115 -17.45 -14.15 -6.64
C ILE A 115 -18.18 -13.87 -7.95
N LEU A 116 -17.51 -13.24 -8.92
CA LEU A 116 -18.13 -12.85 -10.18
C LEU A 116 -18.49 -14.05 -11.06
N THR A 117 -17.77 -15.16 -10.96
CA THR A 117 -18.06 -16.38 -11.70
C THR A 117 -19.40 -16.98 -11.27
N ARG A 118 -19.80 -16.84 -10.01
CA ARG A 118 -21.13 -17.28 -9.52
C ARG A 118 -22.29 -16.50 -10.16
N TYR A 119 -22.05 -15.26 -10.55
CA TYR A 119 -23.05 -14.36 -11.17
C TYR A 119 -22.84 -14.16 -12.67
N GLN A 120 -21.99 -14.96 -13.31
CA GLN A 120 -21.58 -14.75 -14.69
C GLN A 120 -22.78 -14.75 -15.64
N GLY A 121 -22.93 -13.65 -16.39
CA GLY A 121 -24.01 -13.45 -17.37
C GLY A 121 -25.34 -13.02 -16.80
N ASP A 122 -25.52 -13.00 -15.48
CA ASP A 122 -26.74 -12.52 -14.84
C ASP A 122 -26.67 -11.03 -14.50
N ARG A 123 -27.22 -10.20 -15.39
CA ARG A 123 -27.29 -8.74 -15.19
C ARG A 123 -28.19 -8.34 -14.00
N SER A 124 -29.15 -9.17 -13.64
CA SER A 124 -30.09 -8.90 -12.54
C SER A 124 -29.41 -9.03 -11.18
N ALA A 125 -28.37 -9.83 -11.08
CA ALA A 125 -27.57 -10.04 -9.87
C ALA A 125 -26.54 -8.93 -9.58
N LEU A 126 -26.53 -7.82 -10.34
CA LEU A 126 -25.55 -6.74 -10.19
C LEU A 126 -25.43 -6.26 -8.72
N ILE A 127 -26.55 -6.00 -8.07
CA ILE A 127 -26.55 -5.46 -6.69
C ILE A 127 -25.97 -6.50 -5.72
N GLN A 128 -26.34 -7.77 -5.85
CA GLN A 128 -25.83 -8.86 -5.02
C GLN A 128 -24.33 -9.03 -5.20
N ALA A 129 -23.85 -9.04 -6.44
CA ALA A 129 -22.44 -9.15 -6.75
C ALA A 129 -21.63 -7.98 -6.15
N LEU A 130 -22.13 -6.73 -6.29
CA LEU A 130 -21.48 -5.57 -5.70
C LEU A 130 -21.46 -5.61 -4.16
N LEU A 131 -22.54 -6.10 -3.51
CA LEU A 131 -22.60 -6.26 -2.05
C LEU A 131 -21.58 -7.30 -1.56
N GLU A 132 -21.46 -8.44 -2.25
CA GLU A 132 -20.47 -9.47 -1.89
C GLU A 132 -19.04 -8.95 -2.06
N LEU A 133 -18.76 -8.31 -3.19
CA LEU A 133 -17.45 -7.70 -3.46
C LEU A 133 -17.10 -6.65 -2.41
N GLN A 134 -18.08 -5.81 -2.01
CA GLN A 134 -17.81 -4.81 -0.98
C GLN A 134 -17.61 -5.42 0.40
N ARG A 135 -18.29 -6.51 0.74
CA ARG A 135 -18.05 -7.24 2.00
C ARG A 135 -16.63 -7.79 2.07
N GLU A 136 -16.12 -8.32 0.97
CA GLU A 136 -14.75 -8.84 0.89
C GLU A 136 -13.70 -7.72 0.89
N ASN A 137 -13.87 -6.73 0.01
CA ASN A 137 -12.87 -5.68 -0.23
C ASN A 137 -13.12 -4.40 0.59
N ARG A 138 -14.24 -4.33 1.35
CA ARG A 138 -14.74 -3.19 2.13
C ARG A 138 -15.17 -1.98 1.32
N TRP A 139 -14.69 -1.82 0.10
CA TRP A 139 -15.05 -0.77 -0.84
C TRP A 139 -14.96 -1.27 -2.28
N LEU A 140 -15.53 -0.52 -3.21
CA LEU A 140 -15.57 -0.88 -4.62
C LEU A 140 -14.57 0.00 -5.38
N SER A 141 -13.40 -0.56 -5.70
CA SER A 141 -12.39 0.14 -6.50
C SER A 141 -12.85 0.27 -7.97
N GLU A 142 -12.28 1.24 -8.67
CA GLU A 142 -12.55 1.44 -10.10
C GLU A 142 -12.23 0.18 -10.92
N ASP A 143 -11.14 -0.50 -10.58
CA ASP A 143 -10.74 -1.73 -11.27
C ASP A 143 -11.70 -2.88 -10.98
N THR A 144 -12.21 -3.00 -9.74
CA THR A 144 -13.28 -3.94 -9.39
C THR A 144 -14.53 -3.68 -10.23
N LEU A 145 -14.95 -2.42 -10.36
CA LEU A 145 -16.14 -2.06 -11.16
C LEU A 145 -15.93 -2.35 -12.66
N LYS A 146 -14.75 -2.12 -13.20
CA LYS A 146 -14.40 -2.50 -14.58
C LYS A 146 -14.46 -4.01 -14.79
N TRP A 147 -14.02 -4.79 -13.79
CA TRP A 147 -14.07 -6.24 -13.82
C TRP A 147 -15.51 -6.75 -13.79
N VAL A 148 -16.35 -6.20 -12.91
CA VAL A 148 -17.80 -6.46 -12.85
C VAL A 148 -18.44 -6.18 -14.21
N SER A 149 -18.14 -5.04 -14.83
CA SER A 149 -18.65 -4.65 -16.15
C SER A 149 -18.35 -5.72 -17.22
N ARG A 150 -17.13 -6.23 -17.25
CA ARG A 150 -16.71 -7.24 -18.23
C ARG A 150 -17.37 -8.60 -17.98
N LYS A 151 -17.47 -9.05 -16.73
CA LYS A 151 -17.99 -10.37 -16.36
C LYS A 151 -19.51 -10.46 -16.46
N LEU A 152 -20.23 -9.45 -16.02
CA LEU A 152 -21.70 -9.41 -16.08
C LEU A 152 -22.23 -8.83 -17.39
N GLY A 153 -21.39 -8.24 -18.23
CA GLY A 153 -21.82 -7.57 -19.47
C GLY A 153 -22.71 -6.35 -19.23
N VAL A 154 -22.55 -5.68 -18.08
CA VAL A 154 -23.27 -4.45 -17.70
C VAL A 154 -22.41 -3.24 -18.02
N PRO A 155 -22.95 -2.18 -18.67
CA PRO A 155 -22.21 -0.95 -18.92
C PRO A 155 -21.65 -0.34 -17.64
N LEU A 156 -20.40 0.13 -17.66
CA LEU A 156 -19.74 0.71 -16.50
C LEU A 156 -20.50 1.91 -15.92
N THR A 157 -21.12 2.71 -16.77
CA THR A 157 -21.98 3.83 -16.36
C THR A 157 -23.16 3.39 -15.50
N GLN A 158 -23.81 2.27 -15.86
CA GLN A 158 -24.91 1.70 -15.07
C GLN A 158 -24.40 1.20 -13.70
N ILE A 159 -23.22 0.61 -13.65
CA ILE A 159 -22.61 0.14 -12.39
C ILE A 159 -22.32 1.35 -11.49
N TYR A 160 -21.74 2.43 -12.04
CA TYR A 160 -21.52 3.66 -11.26
C TYR A 160 -22.83 4.28 -10.77
N HIS A 161 -23.89 4.28 -11.60
CA HIS A 161 -25.21 4.76 -11.17
C HIS A 161 -25.72 3.97 -9.96
N VAL A 162 -25.62 2.64 -9.98
CA VAL A 162 -26.00 1.80 -8.85
C VAL A 162 -25.12 2.06 -7.63
N ALA A 163 -23.80 2.09 -7.82
CA ALA A 163 -22.84 2.27 -6.72
C ALA A 163 -22.92 3.65 -6.05
N THR A 164 -23.34 4.69 -6.77
CA THR A 164 -23.53 6.05 -6.23
C THR A 164 -24.93 6.26 -5.67
N PHE A 165 -25.93 5.57 -6.19
CA PHE A 165 -27.31 5.68 -5.74
C PHE A 165 -27.54 5.03 -4.37
N TYR A 166 -27.04 3.83 -4.17
CA TYR A 166 -27.22 3.09 -2.91
C TYR A 166 -26.15 3.49 -1.90
N LYS A 167 -26.56 4.08 -0.77
CA LYS A 167 -25.67 4.48 0.33
C LYS A 167 -24.89 3.29 0.96
N ALA A 168 -25.35 2.08 0.70
CA ALA A 168 -24.67 0.86 1.14
C ALA A 168 -23.31 0.66 0.47
N PHE A 169 -23.07 1.27 -0.70
CA PHE A 169 -21.81 1.14 -1.42
C PHE A 169 -20.83 2.26 -1.08
N SER A 170 -19.54 1.95 -1.11
CA SER A 170 -18.46 2.91 -0.96
C SER A 170 -17.50 2.82 -2.14
N LEU A 171 -17.27 3.95 -2.79
CA LEU A 171 -16.28 4.11 -3.88
C LEU A 171 -14.93 4.63 -3.35
N VAL A 172 -14.83 4.89 -2.05
CA VAL A 172 -13.61 5.34 -1.38
C VAL A 172 -13.16 4.26 -0.39
N PRO A 173 -11.84 4.11 -0.19
CA PRO A 173 -11.31 3.16 0.77
C PRO A 173 -11.91 3.35 2.16
N ARG A 174 -12.31 2.24 2.81
CA ARG A 174 -12.85 2.22 4.16
C ARG A 174 -11.89 1.55 5.13
N GLY A 175 -11.94 2.01 6.36
CA GLY A 175 -11.18 1.44 7.46
C GLY A 175 -11.63 0.02 7.80
N ARG A 176 -10.84 -0.63 8.66
CA ARG A 176 -11.11 -1.98 9.15
C ARG A 176 -12.42 -2.04 9.94
N HIS A 177 -12.69 -1.00 10.73
CA HIS A 177 -13.86 -0.89 11.58
C HIS A 177 -14.78 0.21 11.09
N SER A 178 -16.08 -0.09 11.02
CA SER A 178 -17.12 0.85 10.58
C SER A 178 -17.90 1.38 11.79
N VAL A 179 -17.84 2.69 11.98
CA VAL A 179 -18.58 3.38 13.04
C VAL A 179 -19.68 4.21 12.40
N SER A 180 -20.92 4.00 12.82
CA SER A 180 -22.08 4.76 12.31
C SER A 180 -22.87 5.38 13.46
N VAL A 181 -23.16 6.68 13.37
CA VAL A 181 -23.99 7.40 14.36
C VAL A 181 -25.36 7.72 13.77
N CYS A 182 -26.39 7.36 14.48
CA CYS A 182 -27.77 7.63 14.07
C CYS A 182 -28.14 9.09 14.33
N LEU A 183 -28.52 9.80 13.26
CA LEU A 183 -29.03 11.18 13.31
C LEU A 183 -30.56 11.26 13.06
N GLY A 184 -31.28 10.14 13.20
CA GLY A 184 -32.73 10.13 13.08
C GLY A 184 -33.41 11.04 14.12
N THR A 185 -34.61 11.50 13.85
CA THR A 185 -35.32 12.48 14.67
C THR A 185 -35.32 12.18 16.16
N ALA A 186 -35.62 10.93 16.55
CA ALA A 186 -35.62 10.51 17.96
C ALA A 186 -34.22 10.58 18.59
N CYS A 187 -33.19 10.16 17.86
CA CYS A 187 -31.78 10.25 18.30
C CYS A 187 -31.32 11.70 18.38
N GLN A 188 -31.71 12.52 17.39
CA GLN A 188 -31.39 13.95 17.34
C GLN A 188 -31.90 14.68 18.60
N VAL A 189 -33.17 14.48 18.95
CA VAL A 189 -33.78 15.11 20.15
C VAL A 189 -33.13 14.63 21.45
N ARG A 190 -32.67 13.38 21.47
CA ARG A 190 -32.01 12.75 22.62
C ARG A 190 -30.50 13.02 22.71
N GLY A 191 -29.93 13.82 21.79
CA GLY A 191 -28.56 14.30 21.86
C GLY A 191 -27.57 13.56 20.95
N ALA A 192 -28.02 12.98 19.83
CA ALA A 192 -27.11 12.37 18.84
C ALA A 192 -26.01 13.32 18.33
N PRO A 193 -26.21 14.64 18.17
CA PRO A 193 -25.13 15.55 17.81
C PRO A 193 -23.96 15.52 18.81
N ARG A 194 -24.28 15.53 20.12
CA ARG A 194 -23.25 15.43 21.17
C ARG A 194 -22.52 14.11 21.16
N LEU A 195 -23.23 13.03 20.84
CA LEU A 195 -22.61 11.70 20.65
C LEU A 195 -21.68 11.71 19.44
N LEU A 196 -22.11 12.30 18.33
CA LEU A 196 -21.28 12.43 17.12
C LEU A 196 -20.00 13.24 17.40
N ASP A 197 -20.11 14.36 18.09
CA ASP A 197 -18.96 15.20 18.46
C ASP A 197 -17.95 14.38 19.31
N LYS A 198 -18.43 13.64 20.32
CA LYS A 198 -17.58 12.78 21.13
C LYS A 198 -16.87 11.70 20.30
N VAL A 199 -17.56 11.11 19.32
CA VAL A 199 -16.98 10.08 18.44
C VAL A 199 -15.93 10.71 17.53
N MET A 200 -16.22 11.88 16.93
CA MET A 200 -15.27 12.62 16.09
C MET A 200 -14.01 13.00 16.87
N ASP A 201 -14.17 13.53 18.09
CA ASP A 201 -13.04 13.89 18.97
C ASP A 201 -12.20 12.67 19.35
N THR A 202 -12.85 11.51 19.62
CA THR A 202 -12.15 10.29 20.05
C THR A 202 -11.40 9.64 18.90
N LEU A 203 -11.97 9.64 17.69
CA LEU A 203 -11.35 9.04 16.49
C LEU A 203 -10.42 10.01 15.75
N GLY A 204 -10.52 11.32 16.01
CA GLY A 204 -9.78 12.36 15.30
C GLY A 204 -10.15 12.50 13.81
N ILE A 205 -11.36 12.09 13.44
CA ILE A 205 -11.90 12.15 12.05
C ILE A 205 -13.31 12.72 12.04
N ARG A 206 -13.71 13.27 10.92
CA ARG A 206 -15.06 13.79 10.71
C ARG A 206 -16.00 12.74 10.15
N ALA A 207 -17.30 13.01 10.25
CA ALA A 207 -18.31 12.18 9.60
C ALA A 207 -18.09 12.13 8.08
N GLY A 208 -18.06 10.92 7.52
CA GLY A 208 -17.76 10.63 6.13
C GLY A 208 -16.27 10.37 5.85
N GLU A 209 -15.39 10.48 6.85
CA GLU A 209 -13.95 10.28 6.70
C GLU A 209 -13.50 8.91 7.24
N THR A 210 -12.33 8.50 6.74
CA THR A 210 -11.60 7.32 7.23
C THR A 210 -10.29 7.79 7.88
N SER A 211 -9.91 7.15 8.99
CA SER A 211 -8.66 7.44 9.70
C SER A 211 -7.45 7.17 8.83
N ARG A 212 -6.35 7.93 9.04
CA ARG A 212 -5.13 7.81 8.22
C ARG A 212 -4.47 6.44 8.32
N ASP A 213 -4.64 5.75 9.43
CA ASP A 213 -4.16 4.39 9.68
C ASP A 213 -5.08 3.32 9.10
N MET A 214 -6.17 3.72 8.42
CA MET A 214 -7.18 2.83 7.84
C MET A 214 -7.84 1.88 8.86
N GLN A 215 -7.86 2.25 10.14
CA GLN A 215 -8.52 1.46 11.17
C GLN A 215 -10.02 1.76 11.23
N PHE A 216 -10.42 3.03 11.22
CA PHE A 216 -11.81 3.42 11.43
C PHE A 216 -12.36 4.26 10.26
N SER A 217 -13.62 4.01 9.90
CA SER A 217 -14.44 4.90 9.06
C SER A 217 -15.64 5.35 9.85
N LEU A 218 -15.90 6.66 9.89
CA LEU A 218 -17.04 7.25 10.58
C LEU A 218 -18.09 7.70 9.59
N ASP A 219 -19.31 7.17 9.73
CA ASP A 219 -20.48 7.56 8.94
C ASP A 219 -21.61 8.07 9.81
N THR A 220 -22.55 8.76 9.20
CA THR A 220 -23.84 9.09 9.81
C THR A 220 -24.98 8.42 9.06
N VAL A 221 -25.96 7.94 9.78
CA VAL A 221 -27.17 7.34 9.21
C VAL A 221 -28.41 8.08 9.66
N ASN A 222 -29.39 8.21 8.75
CA ASN A 222 -30.60 8.96 9.03
C ASN A 222 -31.53 8.27 10.03
N CYS A 223 -31.56 6.92 10.03
CA CYS A 223 -32.30 6.15 11.01
C CYS A 223 -31.86 4.68 11.01
N LEU A 224 -31.61 4.12 12.19
CA LEU A 224 -31.29 2.69 12.40
C LEU A 224 -32.50 1.86 12.84
N GLY A 225 -33.67 2.50 13.04
CA GLY A 225 -34.87 1.82 13.48
C GLY A 225 -34.94 1.48 14.99
N CYS A 226 -33.87 1.74 15.75
CA CYS A 226 -33.75 1.41 17.18
C CYS A 226 -33.98 2.62 18.10
N CYS A 227 -35.06 3.37 17.88
CA CYS A 227 -35.35 4.63 18.56
C CYS A 227 -35.43 4.51 20.09
N ALA A 228 -35.80 3.36 20.61
CA ALA A 228 -35.83 3.11 22.06
C ALA A 228 -34.45 3.23 22.71
N LEU A 229 -33.40 2.85 21.98
CA LEU A 229 -31.99 2.88 22.42
C LEU A 229 -31.30 4.24 22.17
N GLY A 230 -32.00 5.21 21.53
CA GLY A 230 -31.38 6.48 21.12
C GLY A 230 -30.90 7.36 22.28
N PRO A 231 -29.83 8.16 22.10
CA PRO A 231 -29.02 8.20 20.89
C PRO A 231 -28.15 6.97 20.75
N VAL A 232 -27.94 6.48 19.52
CA VAL A 232 -27.27 5.21 19.29
C VAL A 232 -26.17 5.35 18.25
N MET A 233 -25.07 4.66 18.50
CA MET A 233 -24.03 4.38 17.51
C MET A 233 -23.90 2.88 17.29
N VAL A 234 -23.37 2.50 16.13
CA VAL A 234 -23.10 1.12 15.75
C VAL A 234 -21.64 1.01 15.39
N VAL A 235 -20.95 0.01 15.94
CA VAL A 235 -19.58 -0.34 15.60
C VAL A 235 -19.58 -1.77 15.08
N ASP A 236 -19.20 -1.98 13.82
CA ASP A 236 -19.16 -3.29 13.15
C ASP A 236 -20.46 -4.13 13.29
N GLY A 237 -21.60 -3.45 13.38
CA GLY A 237 -22.91 -4.08 13.55
C GLY A 237 -23.38 -4.20 15.00
N GLU A 238 -22.55 -3.91 16.00
CA GLU A 238 -22.94 -3.87 17.42
C GLU A 238 -23.54 -2.52 17.80
N TYR A 239 -24.67 -2.54 18.50
CA TYR A 239 -25.43 -1.36 18.89
C TYR A 239 -25.03 -0.88 20.28
N HIS A 240 -24.62 0.38 20.39
CA HIS A 240 -24.23 1.02 21.64
C HIS A 240 -25.15 2.20 21.91
N SER A 241 -25.90 2.13 23.03
CA SER A 241 -26.86 3.16 23.45
C SER A 241 -26.15 4.22 24.29
N ASN A 242 -26.09 5.46 23.78
CA ASN A 242 -25.56 6.63 24.46
C ASN A 242 -24.28 6.38 25.29
N PRO A 243 -23.21 5.84 24.70
CA PRO A 243 -22.01 5.52 25.45
C PRO A 243 -21.38 6.79 26.04
N SER A 244 -20.90 6.68 27.27
CA SER A 244 -20.06 7.70 27.90
C SER A 244 -18.71 7.81 27.16
N THR A 245 -17.97 8.88 27.38
CA THR A 245 -16.65 9.03 26.76
C THR A 245 -15.66 7.91 27.14
N GLU A 246 -15.78 7.39 28.37
CA GLU A 246 -14.95 6.28 28.84
C GLU A 246 -15.33 4.95 28.18
N GLU A 247 -16.62 4.67 28.05
CA GLU A 247 -17.12 3.48 27.33
C GLU A 247 -16.75 3.56 25.86
N LEU A 248 -16.89 4.72 25.21
CA LEU A 248 -16.49 4.93 23.84
C LEU A 248 -15.00 4.60 23.62
N LYS A 249 -14.12 5.09 24.50
CA LYS A 249 -12.69 4.76 24.44
C LYS A 249 -12.42 3.25 24.60
N LYS A 250 -13.16 2.57 25.48
CA LYS A 250 -13.04 1.11 25.66
C LYS A 250 -13.51 0.35 24.42
N ILE A 251 -14.64 0.75 23.80
CA ILE A 251 -15.16 0.16 22.58
C ILE A 251 -14.14 0.31 21.44
N ILE A 252 -13.60 1.51 21.26
CA ILE A 252 -12.61 1.76 20.22
C ILE A 252 -11.29 1.01 20.48
N ALA A 253 -10.84 0.95 21.74
CA ALA A 253 -9.64 0.20 22.10
C ALA A 253 -9.80 -1.32 21.93
N ALA A 254 -11.00 -1.85 22.05
CA ALA A 254 -11.29 -3.26 21.80
C ALA A 254 -11.25 -3.63 20.31
N CYS A 255 -11.35 -2.64 19.41
CA CYS A 255 -11.26 -2.82 17.96
C CYS A 255 -9.83 -2.65 17.43
N ALA A 256 -8.87 -2.12 18.22
CA ALA A 256 -7.53 -1.74 17.79
C ALA A 256 -6.50 -2.89 17.84
#